data_d3286c6fff0e46aa2ed632cdd14f40f1
#
_entry.id   d3286c6fff0e46aa2ed632cdd14f40f1
#
_cell.length_a   1.000
_cell.length_b   1.000
_cell.length_c   1.000
_cell.angle_alpha   90.00
_cell.angle_beta   90.00
_cell.angle_gamma   90.00
#
_symmetry.space_group_name_H-M   'P 1'
#
loop_
_entity.id
_entity.type
_entity.pdbx_description
1 polymer ?
#
loop_
_entity_poly.entity_id
_entity_poly.type
_entity_poly.pdbx_seq_one_letter_code
_entity_poly.pdbx_strand_id
1 'polypeptide(L)'
;MKYIFVAETAKRWGVSERSVRGYCAEGKIDGAFLTGKTWNIPETAEKPDRMNKKTDTPKTLLEVLKAEKAAKLHGGIYHKIQIDLTYNSNHMEGSRLTHDQTRYIFETNTIGASDGTVKVDDVVETANHFKCIDMVIDNANYAPSEAFIKQLHAVLKNGTSDSR
;
A
#
# COMPACT_ATOMS: atom_id res chain seq x y z
N MET A 1 -14.95 -45.64 0.14
CA MET A 1 -15.28 -44.31 -0.38
C MET A 1 -15.36 -44.42 -1.89
N LYS A 2 -16.38 -43.83 -2.50
CA LYS A 2 -16.54 -43.83 -3.95
C LYS A 2 -15.93 -42.53 -4.49
N TYR A 3 -15.21 -42.64 -5.59
CA TYR A 3 -14.52 -41.53 -6.26
C TYR A 3 -15.12 -41.31 -7.64
N ILE A 4 -15.19 -40.06 -8.06
CA ILE A 4 -15.63 -39.63 -9.39
C ILE A 4 -14.53 -38.84 -10.08
N PHE A 5 -14.61 -38.73 -11.42
CA PHE A 5 -13.61 -38.05 -12.23
C PHE A 5 -13.95 -36.57 -12.43
N VAL A 6 -12.95 -35.84 -12.90
CA VAL A 6 -13.06 -34.39 -13.15
C VAL A 6 -14.28 -34.00 -14.00
N ALA A 7 -14.55 -34.75 -15.06
CA ALA A 7 -15.67 -34.49 -15.97
C ALA A 7 -17.03 -34.62 -15.27
N GLU A 8 -17.19 -35.62 -14.43
CA GLU A 8 -18.40 -35.86 -13.68
C GLU A 8 -18.58 -34.80 -12.56
N THR A 9 -17.52 -34.48 -11.86
CA THR A 9 -17.49 -33.40 -10.87
C THR A 9 -17.83 -32.04 -11.50
N ALA A 10 -17.26 -31.75 -12.67
CA ALA A 10 -17.53 -30.51 -13.42
C ALA A 10 -19.02 -30.37 -13.77
N LYS A 11 -19.62 -31.47 -14.23
CA LYS A 11 -21.06 -31.54 -14.58
C LYS A 11 -21.93 -31.33 -13.34
N ARG A 12 -21.58 -31.97 -12.22
CA ARG A 12 -22.31 -31.87 -10.95
C ARG A 12 -22.26 -30.46 -10.34
N TRP A 13 -21.10 -29.81 -10.42
CA TRP A 13 -20.89 -28.46 -9.82
C TRP A 13 -21.24 -27.32 -10.78
N GLY A 14 -21.56 -27.60 -12.05
CA GLY A 14 -21.84 -26.57 -13.05
C GLY A 14 -20.64 -25.68 -13.36
N VAL A 15 -19.44 -26.26 -13.41
CA VAL A 15 -18.18 -25.55 -13.70
C VAL A 15 -17.38 -26.24 -14.80
N SER A 16 -16.35 -25.57 -15.34
CA SER A 16 -15.48 -26.20 -16.33
C SER A 16 -14.56 -27.25 -15.68
N GLU A 17 -14.15 -28.27 -16.43
CA GLU A 17 -13.15 -29.25 -15.98
C GLU A 17 -11.84 -28.58 -15.58
N ARG A 18 -11.45 -27.48 -16.25
CA ARG A 18 -10.26 -26.70 -15.90
C ARG A 18 -10.37 -26.15 -14.49
N SER A 19 -11.55 -25.66 -14.10
CA SER A 19 -11.78 -25.14 -12.74
C SER A 19 -11.65 -26.25 -11.70
N VAL A 20 -12.20 -27.43 -11.98
CA VAL A 20 -12.09 -28.59 -11.07
C VAL A 20 -10.64 -29.02 -10.90
N ARG A 21 -9.87 -29.11 -11.99
CA ARG A 21 -8.42 -29.43 -11.93
C ARG A 21 -7.65 -28.37 -11.12
N GLY A 22 -8.02 -27.10 -11.27
CA GLY A 22 -7.46 -26.01 -10.47
C GLY A 22 -7.72 -26.20 -8.98
N TYR A 23 -8.95 -26.48 -8.58
CA TYR A 23 -9.31 -26.73 -7.17
C TYR A 23 -8.56 -27.93 -6.58
N CYS A 24 -8.38 -29.02 -7.38
CA CYS A 24 -7.58 -30.15 -6.96
C CYS A 24 -6.10 -29.80 -6.77
N ALA A 25 -5.51 -29.09 -7.73
CA ALA A 25 -4.10 -28.70 -7.70
C ALA A 25 -3.79 -27.72 -6.55
N GLU A 26 -4.76 -26.88 -6.18
CA GLU A 26 -4.68 -25.93 -5.07
C GLU A 26 -5.02 -26.57 -3.70
N GLY A 27 -5.28 -27.88 -3.65
CA GLY A 27 -5.63 -28.60 -2.42
C GLY A 27 -6.96 -28.17 -1.79
N LYS A 28 -7.86 -27.55 -2.57
CA LYS A 28 -9.16 -27.06 -2.09
C LYS A 28 -10.25 -28.14 -1.97
N ILE A 29 -9.96 -29.36 -2.41
CA ILE A 29 -10.88 -30.48 -2.34
C ILE A 29 -10.27 -31.53 -1.43
N ASP A 30 -10.83 -31.66 -0.25
CA ASP A 30 -10.36 -32.63 0.76
C ASP A 30 -10.50 -34.08 0.22
N GLY A 31 -9.43 -34.88 0.35
CA GLY A 31 -9.41 -36.25 -0.10
C GLY A 31 -9.28 -36.44 -1.61
N ALA A 32 -9.08 -35.39 -2.40
CA ALA A 32 -8.75 -35.52 -3.82
C ALA A 32 -7.29 -35.90 -4.00
N PHE A 33 -7.01 -36.87 -4.88
CA PHE A 33 -5.66 -37.32 -5.19
C PHE A 33 -5.46 -37.64 -6.68
N LEU A 34 -4.23 -37.56 -7.14
CA LEU A 34 -3.85 -37.76 -8.53
C LEU A 34 -3.36 -39.17 -8.74
N THR A 35 -3.94 -39.89 -9.72
CA THR A 35 -3.43 -41.21 -10.18
C THR A 35 -3.02 -41.06 -11.65
N GLY A 36 -1.71 -41.07 -11.88
CA GLY A 36 -1.18 -40.79 -13.21
C GLY A 36 -1.50 -39.38 -13.66
N LYS A 37 -2.37 -39.23 -14.67
CA LYS A 37 -2.84 -37.93 -15.17
C LYS A 37 -4.29 -37.59 -14.78
N THR A 38 -4.91 -38.43 -13.95
CA THR A 38 -6.33 -38.33 -13.62
C THR A 38 -6.54 -38.04 -12.16
N TRP A 39 -7.34 -36.97 -11.86
CA TRP A 39 -7.76 -36.66 -10.52
C TRP A 39 -8.95 -37.56 -10.10
N ASN A 40 -8.84 -38.14 -8.91
CA ASN A 40 -9.90 -38.86 -8.23
C ASN A 40 -10.45 -37.96 -7.12
N ILE A 41 -11.73 -37.70 -7.16
CA ILE A 41 -12.41 -36.75 -6.28
C ILE A 41 -13.45 -37.53 -5.48
N PRO A 42 -13.50 -37.40 -4.15
CA PRO A 42 -14.56 -38.06 -3.38
C PRO A 42 -15.95 -37.62 -3.87
N GLU A 43 -16.84 -38.59 -4.04
CA GLU A 43 -18.22 -38.32 -4.47
C GLU A 43 -18.95 -37.39 -3.49
N THR A 44 -18.56 -37.40 -2.21
CA THR A 44 -19.10 -36.53 -1.16
C THR A 44 -18.50 -35.12 -1.15
N ALA A 45 -17.48 -34.85 -2.01
CA ALA A 45 -16.87 -33.53 -2.03
C ALA A 45 -17.86 -32.46 -2.46
N GLU A 46 -17.83 -31.36 -1.74
CA GLU A 46 -18.60 -30.15 -2.06
C GLU A 46 -17.79 -29.22 -2.93
N LYS A 47 -18.49 -28.43 -3.75
CA LYS A 47 -17.84 -27.41 -4.58
C LYS A 47 -17.20 -26.37 -3.66
N PRO A 48 -15.85 -26.17 -3.78
CA PRO A 48 -15.21 -25.10 -3.02
C PRO A 48 -15.86 -23.77 -3.36
N ASP A 49 -16.21 -23.01 -2.33
CA ASP A 49 -16.64 -21.65 -2.52
C ASP A 49 -15.57 -20.91 -3.33
N ARG A 50 -15.97 -20.23 -4.37
CA ARG A 50 -15.15 -19.15 -4.90
C ARG A 50 -14.95 -18.21 -3.73
N MET A 51 -13.83 -18.36 -3.02
CA MET A 51 -13.31 -17.20 -2.35
C MET A 51 -13.11 -16.18 -3.47
N ASN A 52 -14.12 -15.31 -3.67
CA ASN A 52 -13.82 -13.99 -4.10
C ASN A 52 -12.78 -13.54 -3.06
N LYS A 53 -11.49 -13.61 -3.38
CA LYS A 53 -10.61 -12.58 -2.91
C LYS A 53 -11.34 -11.32 -3.38
N LYS A 54 -12.18 -10.75 -2.53
CA LYS A 54 -12.30 -9.31 -2.49
C LYS A 54 -10.85 -8.90 -2.28
N THR A 55 -10.13 -8.68 -3.37
CA THR A 55 -9.02 -7.78 -3.33
C THR A 55 -9.67 -6.54 -2.74
N ASP A 56 -9.35 -6.23 -1.48
CA ASP A 56 -9.52 -4.91 -0.91
C ASP A 56 -8.58 -3.99 -1.70
N THR A 57 -8.83 -3.89 -3.00
CA THR A 57 -8.16 -2.96 -3.88
C THR A 57 -8.86 -1.63 -3.62
N PRO A 58 -8.16 -0.69 -3.02
CA PRO A 58 -8.69 0.64 -2.82
C PRO A 58 -9.26 1.17 -4.12
N LYS A 59 -10.47 1.71 -4.08
CA LYS A 59 -11.17 2.19 -5.28
C LYS A 59 -10.79 3.62 -5.66
N THR A 60 -10.31 4.39 -4.70
CA THR A 60 -9.94 5.80 -4.87
C THR A 60 -8.47 6.02 -4.54
N LEU A 61 -7.89 7.09 -5.07
CA LEU A 61 -6.51 7.48 -4.74
C LEU A 61 -6.33 7.65 -3.22
N LEU A 62 -7.32 8.22 -2.53
CA LEU A 62 -7.26 8.40 -1.08
C LEU A 62 -7.21 7.07 -0.34
N GLU A 63 -8.00 6.08 -0.78
CA GLU A 63 -7.97 4.73 -0.19
C GLU A 63 -6.61 4.04 -0.42
N VAL A 64 -6.01 4.23 -1.61
CA VAL A 64 -4.66 3.74 -1.90
C VAL A 64 -3.64 4.37 -0.95
N LEU A 65 -3.64 5.70 -0.85
CA LEU A 65 -2.71 6.44 0.00
C LEU A 65 -2.82 6.02 1.47
N LYS A 66 -4.05 5.88 2.00
CA LYS A 66 -4.30 5.43 3.37
C LYS A 66 -3.86 3.98 3.59
N ALA A 67 -4.10 3.09 2.62
CA ALA A 67 -3.69 1.70 2.71
C ALA A 67 -2.17 1.54 2.68
N GLU A 68 -1.47 2.24 1.77
CA GLU A 68 -0.02 2.20 1.66
C GLU A 68 0.68 2.84 2.87
N LYS A 69 0.13 3.95 3.39
CA LYS A 69 0.57 4.58 4.64
C LYS A 69 0.49 3.60 5.81
N ALA A 70 -0.67 2.94 5.99
CA ALA A 70 -0.87 1.97 7.07
C ALA A 70 0.03 0.75 6.94
N ALA A 71 0.27 0.28 5.71
CA ALA A 71 1.16 -0.85 5.42
C ALA A 71 2.65 -0.48 5.44
N LYS A 72 3.00 0.81 5.57
CA LYS A 72 4.37 1.34 5.42
C LYS A 72 5.05 0.82 4.15
N LEU A 73 4.31 0.84 3.04
CA LEU A 73 4.76 0.28 1.78
C LEU A 73 5.84 1.15 1.15
N HIS A 74 7.03 0.57 0.92
CA HIS A 74 8.09 1.24 0.17
C HIS A 74 7.85 1.16 -1.34
N GLY A 75 8.15 2.24 -2.07
CA GLY A 75 8.04 2.30 -3.52
C GLY A 75 6.62 2.47 -4.08
N GLY A 76 5.60 2.57 -3.21
CA GLY A 76 4.23 2.87 -3.61
C GLY A 76 3.99 4.34 -3.93
N ILE A 77 2.75 4.67 -4.30
CA ILE A 77 2.37 6.06 -4.64
C ILE A 77 2.44 6.98 -3.43
N TYR A 78 2.06 6.49 -2.23
CA TYR A 78 2.22 7.24 -0.98
C TYR A 78 3.68 7.61 -0.73
N HIS A 79 4.58 6.64 -0.81
CA HIS A 79 6.01 6.83 -0.62
C HIS A 79 6.58 7.87 -1.61
N LYS A 80 6.18 7.75 -2.89
CA LYS A 80 6.59 8.69 -3.93
C LYS A 80 6.06 10.12 -3.67
N ILE A 81 4.79 10.25 -3.31
CA ILE A 81 4.18 11.56 -3.00
C ILE A 81 4.90 12.21 -1.82
N GLN A 82 5.19 11.47 -0.76
CA GLN A 82 5.91 11.99 0.40
C GLN A 82 7.26 12.61 -0.01
N ILE A 83 8.03 11.93 -0.83
CA ILE A 83 9.37 12.38 -1.22
C ILE A 83 9.29 13.51 -2.26
N ASP A 84 8.58 13.30 -3.38
CA ASP A 84 8.57 14.21 -4.51
C ASP A 84 7.89 15.54 -4.16
N LEU A 85 6.73 15.49 -3.47
CA LEU A 85 6.01 16.70 -3.09
C LEU A 85 6.80 17.51 -2.06
N THR A 86 7.38 16.85 -1.06
CA THR A 86 8.20 17.51 -0.05
C THR A 86 9.43 18.15 -0.67
N TYR A 87 10.16 17.42 -1.50
CA TYR A 87 11.32 17.97 -2.20
C TYR A 87 10.96 19.20 -3.03
N ASN A 88 9.93 19.08 -3.88
CA ASN A 88 9.54 20.17 -4.77
C ASN A 88 9.05 21.41 -4.00
N SER A 89 8.22 21.23 -2.96
CA SER A 89 7.72 22.33 -2.15
C SER A 89 8.86 23.05 -1.42
N ASN A 90 9.72 22.31 -0.73
CA ASN A 90 10.83 22.90 0.01
C ASN A 90 11.87 23.55 -0.92
N HIS A 91 12.11 22.98 -2.10
CA HIS A 91 13.01 23.56 -3.07
C HIS A 91 12.49 24.92 -3.60
N MET A 92 11.18 25.06 -3.82
CA MET A 92 10.55 26.35 -4.17
C MET A 92 10.68 27.39 -3.04
N GLU A 93 10.71 26.96 -1.80
CA GLU A 93 10.93 27.81 -0.60
C GLU A 93 12.43 28.13 -0.37
N GLY A 94 13.33 27.60 -1.21
CA GLY A 94 14.76 27.87 -1.15
C GLY A 94 15.60 26.87 -0.35
N SER A 95 15.04 25.75 0.04
CA SER A 95 15.80 24.64 0.63
C SER A 95 16.85 24.12 -0.36
N ARG A 96 18.04 23.80 0.16
CA ARG A 96 19.16 23.26 -0.61
C ARG A 96 19.30 21.73 -0.48
N LEU A 97 18.38 21.07 0.20
CA LEU A 97 18.38 19.62 0.26
C LEU A 97 18.16 19.04 -1.14
N THR A 98 18.93 18.00 -1.45
CA THR A 98 18.74 17.23 -2.69
C THR A 98 17.55 16.30 -2.56
N HIS A 99 17.05 15.80 -3.69
CA HIS A 99 15.98 14.80 -3.71
C HIS A 99 16.38 13.54 -2.94
N ASP A 100 17.63 13.09 -3.07
CA ASP A 100 18.14 11.94 -2.33
C ASP A 100 18.21 12.21 -0.82
N GLN A 101 18.65 13.39 -0.40
CA GLN A 101 18.62 13.75 1.03
C GLN A 101 17.21 13.78 1.59
N THR A 102 16.24 14.34 0.84
CA THR A 102 14.81 14.30 1.21
C THR A 102 14.33 12.85 1.37
N ARG A 103 14.70 11.97 0.45
CA ARG A 103 14.39 10.54 0.53
C ARG A 103 15.02 9.87 1.76
N TYR A 104 16.31 10.13 2.03
CA TYR A 104 16.98 9.57 3.22
C TYR A 104 16.31 10.01 4.51
N ILE A 105 15.92 11.29 4.61
CA ILE A 105 15.19 11.79 5.79
C ILE A 105 13.87 11.03 5.96
N PHE A 106 13.13 10.80 4.87
CA PHE A 106 11.87 10.07 4.92
C PHE A 106 12.03 8.59 5.31
N GLU A 107 12.96 7.90 4.64
CA GLU A 107 13.12 6.45 4.77
C GLU A 107 13.86 6.04 6.05
N THR A 108 14.83 6.83 6.49
CA THR A 108 15.80 6.43 7.53
C THR A 108 15.90 7.40 8.71
N ASN A 109 15.23 8.54 8.61
CA ASN A 109 15.37 9.65 9.58
C ASN A 109 16.85 10.11 9.74
N THR A 110 17.62 10.01 8.66
CA THR A 110 19.01 10.46 8.58
C THR A 110 19.23 11.37 7.38
N ILE A 111 20.31 12.14 7.38
CA ILE A 111 20.77 12.88 6.21
C ILE A 111 21.89 12.07 5.57
N GLY A 112 21.78 11.76 4.29
CA GLY A 112 22.89 11.16 3.54
C GLY A 112 24.12 12.06 3.51
N ALA A 113 25.27 11.50 3.19
CA ALA A 113 26.51 12.26 3.05
C ALA A 113 26.32 13.45 2.08
N SER A 114 26.81 14.62 2.46
CA SER A 114 26.77 15.82 1.62
C SER A 114 28.13 16.49 1.64
N ASP A 115 28.54 17.01 0.48
CA ASP A 115 29.81 17.76 0.33
C ASP A 115 29.70 19.23 0.81
N GLY A 116 28.62 19.59 1.50
CA GLY A 116 28.35 20.94 1.92
C GLY A 116 27.58 21.05 3.24
N THR A 117 27.44 22.30 3.73
CA THR A 117 26.63 22.59 4.92
C THR A 117 25.15 22.50 4.59
N VAL A 118 24.40 21.76 5.41
CA VAL A 118 22.97 21.66 5.38
C VAL A 118 22.41 22.54 6.51
N LYS A 119 21.41 23.38 6.21
CA LYS A 119 20.74 24.15 7.25
C LYS A 119 19.87 23.23 8.08
N VAL A 120 19.92 23.40 9.40
CA VAL A 120 19.09 22.62 10.33
C VAL A 120 17.60 22.86 10.06
N ASP A 121 17.23 24.10 9.77
CA ASP A 121 15.84 24.45 9.45
C ASP A 121 15.31 23.68 8.22
N ASP A 122 16.12 23.54 7.16
CA ASP A 122 15.73 22.78 5.97
C ASP A 122 15.40 21.31 6.32
N VAL A 123 16.17 20.73 7.24
CA VAL A 123 15.94 19.34 7.69
C VAL A 123 14.67 19.22 8.53
N VAL A 124 14.50 20.14 9.47
CA VAL A 124 13.33 20.17 10.35
C VAL A 124 12.06 20.40 9.55
N GLU A 125 12.05 21.39 8.63
CA GLU A 125 10.91 21.64 7.74
C GLU A 125 10.60 20.42 6.87
N THR A 126 11.61 19.77 6.32
CA THR A 126 11.42 18.55 5.52
C THR A 126 10.73 17.44 6.34
N ALA A 127 11.20 17.19 7.56
CA ALA A 127 10.57 16.20 8.44
C ALA A 127 9.14 16.60 8.84
N ASN A 128 8.88 17.89 9.03
CA ASN A 128 7.55 18.42 9.35
C ASN A 128 6.62 18.38 8.13
N HIS A 129 7.15 18.58 6.92
CA HIS A 129 6.37 18.53 5.69
C HIS A 129 5.77 17.15 5.47
N PHE A 130 6.49 16.07 5.76
CA PHE A 130 5.94 14.71 5.73
C PHE A 130 4.74 14.56 6.68
N LYS A 131 4.82 15.13 7.88
CA LYS A 131 3.70 15.14 8.84
C LYS A 131 2.50 15.92 8.29
N CYS A 132 2.75 17.06 7.63
CA CYS A 132 1.70 17.86 7.01
C CYS A 132 0.99 17.09 5.89
N ILE A 133 1.72 16.36 5.02
CA ILE A 133 1.13 15.50 4.00
C ILE A 133 0.26 14.42 4.66
N ASP A 134 0.73 13.79 5.72
CA ASP A 134 -0.05 12.81 6.47
C ASP A 134 -1.34 13.40 7.05
N MET A 135 -1.26 14.60 7.62
CA MET A 135 -2.44 15.30 8.14
C MET A 135 -3.45 15.60 7.02
N VAL A 136 -2.98 16.00 5.83
CA VAL A 136 -3.85 16.24 4.67
C VAL A 136 -4.53 14.94 4.22
N ILE A 137 -3.80 13.83 4.10
CA ILE A 137 -4.34 12.52 3.71
C ILE A 137 -5.41 12.06 4.72
N ASP A 138 -5.14 12.21 6.02
CA ASP A 138 -6.06 11.77 7.07
C ASP A 138 -7.35 12.61 7.09
N ASN A 139 -7.26 13.91 6.77
CA ASN A 139 -8.38 14.85 6.77
C ASN A 139 -9.00 15.10 5.38
N ALA A 140 -8.57 14.41 4.33
CA ALA A 140 -8.99 14.67 2.95
C ALA A 140 -10.50 14.51 2.67
N ASN A 141 -11.26 13.89 3.59
CA ASN A 141 -12.71 13.80 3.50
C ASN A 141 -13.46 15.04 4.00
N TYR A 142 -12.77 16.00 4.59
CA TYR A 142 -13.35 17.23 5.15
C TYR A 142 -12.97 18.43 4.31
N ALA A 143 -13.85 19.41 4.26
CA ALA A 143 -13.55 20.69 3.60
C ALA A 143 -12.41 21.40 4.35
N PRO A 144 -11.45 22.00 3.63
CA PRO A 144 -10.40 22.80 4.26
C PRO A 144 -10.99 23.95 5.08
N SER A 145 -10.54 24.11 6.32
CA SER A 145 -10.90 25.22 7.18
C SER A 145 -9.69 26.10 7.47
N GLU A 146 -9.93 27.36 7.80
CA GLU A 146 -8.87 28.28 8.22
C GLU A 146 -8.08 27.72 9.41
N ALA A 147 -8.78 27.11 10.37
CA ALA A 147 -8.16 26.48 11.53
C ALA A 147 -7.20 25.35 11.12
N PHE A 148 -7.61 24.51 10.16
CA PHE A 148 -6.76 23.43 9.66
C PHE A 148 -5.52 23.95 8.92
N ILE A 149 -5.68 25.03 8.11
CA ILE A 149 -4.55 25.66 7.42
C ILE A 149 -3.55 26.24 8.43
N LYS A 150 -4.04 26.92 9.47
CA LYS A 150 -3.18 27.42 10.56
C LYS A 150 -2.46 26.29 11.30
N GLN A 151 -3.15 25.18 11.53
CA GLN A 151 -2.54 23.99 12.15
C GLN A 151 -1.42 23.39 11.28
N LEU A 152 -1.63 23.25 9.96
CA LEU A 152 -0.59 22.80 9.03
C LEU A 152 0.62 23.71 9.07
N HIS A 153 0.42 25.04 9.04
CA HIS A 153 1.51 26.00 9.11
C HIS A 153 2.27 25.91 10.45
N ALA A 154 1.56 25.79 11.55
CA ALA A 154 2.18 25.60 12.86
C ALA A 154 3.00 24.31 12.95
N VAL A 155 2.53 23.22 12.37
CA VAL A 155 3.29 21.96 12.30
C VAL A 155 4.51 22.12 11.39
N LEU A 156 4.35 22.73 10.22
CA LEU A 156 5.44 22.91 9.25
C LEU A 156 6.62 23.69 9.86
N LYS A 157 6.34 24.79 10.54
CA LYS A 157 7.39 25.66 11.12
C LYS A 157 7.84 25.26 12.53
N ASN A 158 7.25 24.20 13.10
CA ASN A 158 7.60 23.78 14.46
C ASN A 158 9.09 23.39 14.59
N GLY A 159 9.79 24.04 15.52
CA GLY A 159 11.21 23.76 15.78
C GLY A 159 12.19 24.41 14.80
N THR A 160 11.71 25.23 13.87
CA THR A 160 12.57 26.06 13.00
C THR A 160 12.86 27.43 13.64
N SER A 161 13.78 28.18 13.06
CA SER A 161 14.07 29.57 13.49
C SER A 161 12.85 30.48 13.34
N ASP A 162 11.94 30.20 12.40
CA ASP A 162 10.71 30.96 12.16
C ASP A 162 9.59 30.67 13.17
N SER A 163 9.75 29.67 14.02
CA SER A 163 8.76 29.28 15.05
C SER A 163 8.90 30.06 16.35
N ARG A 164 9.85 31.00 16.43
CA ARG A 164 10.15 31.80 17.65
C ARG A 164 9.37 33.10 17.71
#